data_3808880ebfd9b402d2503f4e6f5592e8
#
_entry.id   3808880ebfd9b402d2503f4e6f5592e8
#
_cell.length_a   1.000
_cell.length_b   1.000
_cell.length_c   1.000
_cell.angle_alpha   90.00
_cell.angle_beta   90.00
_cell.angle_gamma   90.00
#
_symmetry.space_group_name_H-M   'P 1'
#
loop_
_entity.id
_entity.type
_entity.pdbx_description
1 polymer ?
#
loop_
_entity_poly.entity_id
_entity_poly.type
_entity_poly.pdbx_seq_one_letter_code
_entity_poly.pdbx_strand_id
1 'polypeptide(L)'
;LFSEYDIIVDGSDNFGTRYLSNDACVLADKPLVFGSLFKFQGQVSVFNYNDGPCYRCLFPETPKPEDVPDCSEAGVIGVLPGIIGSIQALECIKVITGIGDVLSGKVLVYDGLKQNFNVASFDKNPDIKVEALGDYDIACASKESKSVGEVKNILKKNKSVQFIDVREAEEYRTHNIGARNIPLSDL
;
A
#
# COMPACT_ATOMS: atom_id res chain seq x y z
N LEU A 1 5.71 -17.20 3.84
CA LEU A 1 6.45 -15.96 3.59
C LEU A 1 6.46 -15.06 4.84
N PHE A 2 5.31 -14.56 5.35
CA PHE A 2 5.30 -13.64 6.51
C PHE A 2 5.83 -14.27 7.79
N SER A 3 5.63 -15.56 7.99
CA SER A 3 6.20 -16.31 9.14
C SER A 3 7.74 -16.33 9.19
N GLU A 4 8.40 -16.02 8.09
CA GLU A 4 9.86 -15.99 7.97
C GLU A 4 10.46 -14.64 8.40
N TYR A 5 9.63 -13.66 8.69
CA TYR A 5 10.04 -12.31 9.08
C TYR A 5 9.50 -11.95 10.47
N ASP A 6 10.18 -11.06 11.16
CA ASP A 6 9.79 -10.61 12.51
C ASP A 6 8.82 -9.44 12.46
N ILE A 7 8.91 -8.60 11.44
CA ILE A 7 8.10 -7.41 11.25
C ILE A 7 7.75 -7.28 9.77
N ILE A 8 6.51 -6.92 9.50
CA ILE A 8 6.04 -6.60 8.14
C ILE A 8 5.83 -5.08 8.04
N VAL A 9 6.29 -4.49 6.96
CA VAL A 9 6.10 -3.06 6.65
C VAL A 9 5.23 -2.95 5.41
N ASP A 10 4.12 -2.23 5.52
CA ASP A 10 3.18 -1.99 4.42
C ASP A 10 3.25 -0.53 3.98
N GLY A 11 3.66 -0.32 2.74
CA GLY A 11 3.62 0.95 2.02
C GLY A 11 2.77 0.86 0.75
N SER A 12 1.82 -0.08 0.70
CA SER A 12 0.95 -0.26 -0.46
C SER A 12 -0.03 0.91 -0.62
N ASP A 13 -0.45 1.14 -1.85
CA ASP A 13 -1.37 2.21 -2.24
C ASP A 13 -2.80 1.73 -2.55
N ASN A 14 -3.08 0.45 -2.31
CA ASN A 14 -4.39 -0.15 -2.58
C ASN A 14 -4.95 -0.91 -1.37
N PHE A 15 -6.26 -0.92 -1.25
CA PHE A 15 -6.94 -1.53 -0.11
C PHE A 15 -6.82 -3.05 -0.10
N GLY A 16 -6.91 -3.72 -1.25
CA GLY A 16 -6.78 -5.17 -1.33
C GLY A 16 -5.49 -5.67 -0.70
N THR A 17 -4.35 -5.06 -1.04
CA THR A 17 -3.04 -5.39 -0.46
C THR A 17 -3.00 -5.10 1.04
N ARG A 18 -3.59 -3.99 1.52
CA ARG A 18 -3.64 -3.65 2.96
C ARG A 18 -4.39 -4.68 3.77
N TYR A 19 -5.58 -5.09 3.30
CA TYR A 19 -6.37 -6.14 3.98
C TYR A 19 -5.67 -7.48 3.93
N LEU A 20 -5.08 -7.86 2.79
CA LEU A 20 -4.28 -9.09 2.67
C LEU A 20 -3.09 -9.08 3.62
N SER A 21 -2.31 -8.00 3.66
CA SER A 21 -1.15 -7.85 4.54
C SER A 21 -1.55 -7.91 6.01
N ASN A 22 -2.65 -7.23 6.39
CA ASN A 22 -3.18 -7.31 7.74
C ASN A 22 -3.56 -8.74 8.13
N ASP A 23 -4.37 -9.39 7.30
CA ASP A 23 -4.88 -10.73 7.62
C ASP A 23 -3.74 -11.75 7.66
N ALA A 24 -2.78 -11.65 6.76
CA ALA A 24 -1.58 -12.49 6.78
C ALA A 24 -0.72 -12.25 8.04
N CYS A 25 -0.61 -11.00 8.51
CA CYS A 25 0.08 -10.66 9.76
C CYS A 25 -0.64 -11.22 10.98
N VAL A 26 -1.97 -11.11 11.04
CA VAL A 26 -2.77 -11.69 12.14
C VAL A 26 -2.58 -13.21 12.20
N LEU A 27 -2.70 -13.90 11.05
CA LEU A 27 -2.53 -15.36 10.97
C LEU A 27 -1.11 -15.84 11.28
N ALA A 28 -0.10 -15.02 10.98
CA ALA A 28 1.31 -15.33 11.25
C ALA A 28 1.78 -14.82 12.62
N ASP A 29 0.91 -14.13 13.37
CA ASP A 29 1.24 -13.43 14.63
C ASP A 29 2.44 -12.50 14.49
N LYS A 30 2.40 -11.63 13.47
CA LYS A 30 3.46 -10.66 13.18
C LYS A 30 2.95 -9.23 13.26
N PRO A 31 3.74 -8.30 13.82
CA PRO A 31 3.39 -6.88 13.79
C PRO A 31 3.45 -6.34 12.36
N LEU A 32 2.49 -5.47 12.04
CA LEU A 32 2.38 -4.76 10.77
C LEU A 32 2.60 -3.26 10.99
N VAL A 33 3.70 -2.74 10.49
CA VAL A 33 3.97 -1.30 10.46
C VAL A 33 3.35 -0.71 9.20
N PHE A 34 2.23 -0.05 9.39
CA PHE A 34 1.38 0.48 8.34
C PHE A 34 1.70 1.93 8.02
N GLY A 35 1.74 2.27 6.72
CA GLY A 35 1.79 3.64 6.23
C GLY A 35 0.81 3.84 5.09
N SER A 36 0.13 4.99 5.06
CA SER A 36 -0.71 5.37 3.94
C SER A 36 -0.63 6.85 3.63
N LEU A 37 -0.91 7.20 2.39
CA LEU A 37 -0.80 8.55 1.86
C LEU A 37 -2.07 8.93 1.11
N PHE A 38 -2.50 10.18 1.25
CA PHE A 38 -3.59 10.75 0.46
C PHE A 38 -3.39 12.26 0.30
N LYS A 39 -3.24 12.74 -0.93
CA LYS A 39 -3.01 14.16 -1.24
C LYS A 39 -1.86 14.77 -0.43
N PHE A 40 -2.17 15.48 0.65
CA PHE A 40 -1.22 16.17 1.53
C PHE A 40 -1.15 15.54 2.93
N GLN A 41 -1.80 14.41 3.14
CA GLN A 41 -1.85 13.74 4.44
C GLN A 41 -1.22 12.36 4.38
N GLY A 42 -0.60 11.96 5.49
CA GLY A 42 -0.08 10.63 5.70
C GLY A 42 -0.52 10.05 7.04
N GLN A 43 -0.60 8.74 7.11
CA GLN A 43 -0.97 8.01 8.32
C GLN A 43 0.05 6.93 8.61
N VAL A 44 0.34 6.72 9.90
CA VAL A 44 1.17 5.61 10.38
C VAL A 44 0.52 4.98 11.60
N SER A 45 0.56 3.66 11.68
CA SER A 45 0.13 2.87 12.83
C SER A 45 0.93 1.57 12.90
N VAL A 46 0.90 0.92 14.05
CA VAL A 46 1.42 -0.44 14.20
C VAL A 46 0.30 -1.36 14.63
N PHE A 47 -0.03 -2.33 13.80
CA PHE A 47 -1.09 -3.28 14.04
C PHE A 47 -0.55 -4.62 14.51
N ASN A 48 -1.36 -5.39 15.22
CA ASN A 48 -1.06 -6.74 15.70
C ASN A 48 0.25 -6.84 16.52
N TYR A 49 0.55 -5.81 17.30
CA TYR A 49 1.73 -5.77 18.18
C TYR A 49 1.31 -5.97 19.63
N ASN A 50 1.93 -6.97 20.31
CA ASN A 50 1.67 -7.31 21.71
C ASN A 50 0.16 -7.49 22.00
N ASP A 51 -0.51 -8.34 21.23
CA ASP A 51 -1.97 -8.55 21.31
C ASP A 51 -2.82 -7.29 21.08
N GLY A 52 -2.23 -6.28 20.48
CA GLY A 52 -2.91 -5.03 20.11
C GLY A 52 -3.91 -5.18 18.95
N PRO A 53 -4.61 -4.09 18.61
CA PRO A 53 -5.59 -4.09 17.54
C PRO A 53 -4.95 -4.33 16.17
N CYS A 54 -5.71 -4.93 15.25
CA CYS A 54 -5.33 -5.09 13.86
C CYS A 54 -5.95 -3.99 12.98
N TYR A 55 -5.57 -3.94 11.69
CA TYR A 55 -6.11 -2.96 10.73
C TYR A 55 -7.64 -3.01 10.64
N ARG A 56 -8.24 -4.21 10.69
CA ARG A 56 -9.70 -4.38 10.67
C ARG A 56 -10.40 -3.84 11.92
N CYS A 57 -9.69 -3.66 13.04
CA CYS A 57 -10.27 -3.01 14.21
C CYS A 57 -10.55 -1.52 13.96
N LEU A 58 -9.75 -0.88 13.11
CA LEU A 58 -9.94 0.51 12.70
C LEU A 58 -10.80 0.62 11.43
N PHE A 59 -10.65 -0.31 10.48
CA PHE A 59 -11.35 -0.36 9.20
C PHE A 59 -12.00 -1.75 9.02
N PRO A 60 -13.19 -2.00 9.62
CA PRO A 60 -13.81 -3.33 9.62
C PRO A 60 -14.17 -3.85 8.22
N GLU A 61 -14.64 -2.94 7.36
CA GLU A 61 -15.14 -3.26 6.03
C GLU A 61 -14.21 -2.74 4.94
N THR A 62 -13.97 -3.58 3.93
CA THR A 62 -13.28 -3.14 2.74
C THR A 62 -14.15 -2.12 1.99
N PRO A 63 -13.64 -0.91 1.70
CA PRO A 63 -14.42 0.07 0.95
C PRO A 63 -14.75 -0.47 -0.43
N LYS A 64 -15.95 -0.15 -0.92
CA LYS A 64 -16.34 -0.53 -2.27
C LYS A 64 -15.52 0.24 -3.30
N PRO A 65 -15.23 -0.34 -4.48
CA PRO A 65 -14.46 0.34 -5.52
C PRO A 65 -15.04 1.71 -5.92
N GLU A 66 -16.36 1.89 -5.83
CA GLU A 66 -17.07 3.13 -6.14
C GLU A 66 -16.89 4.23 -5.08
N ASP A 67 -16.54 3.86 -3.84
CA ASP A 67 -16.37 4.78 -2.71
C ASP A 67 -14.91 5.26 -2.57
N VAL A 68 -13.99 4.65 -3.33
CA VAL A 68 -12.56 4.95 -3.26
C VAL A 68 -12.22 5.94 -4.36
N PRO A 69 -11.81 7.19 -4.01
CA PRO A 69 -11.23 8.08 -5.01
C PRO A 69 -10.02 7.40 -5.66
N ASP A 70 -9.93 7.43 -6.97
CA ASP A 70 -8.77 6.89 -7.68
C ASP A 70 -7.51 7.64 -7.20
N CYS A 71 -6.58 6.90 -6.59
CA CYS A 71 -5.32 7.46 -6.09
C CYS A 71 -4.51 8.10 -7.21
N SER A 72 -4.68 7.64 -8.45
CA SER A 72 -4.05 8.22 -9.64
C SER A 72 -4.63 9.60 -10.00
N GLU A 73 -5.90 9.86 -9.69
CA GLU A 73 -6.56 11.15 -9.92
C GLU A 73 -6.29 12.14 -8.77
N ALA A 74 -6.16 11.64 -7.53
CA ALA A 74 -6.00 12.49 -6.36
C ALA A 74 -4.60 13.08 -6.21
N GLY A 75 -3.57 12.37 -6.71
CA GLY A 75 -2.17 12.73 -6.57
C GLY A 75 -1.67 12.71 -5.11
N VAL A 76 -0.36 12.67 -4.94
CA VAL A 76 0.30 12.79 -3.62
C VAL A 76 1.52 13.69 -3.79
N ILE A 77 1.73 14.63 -2.85
CA ILE A 77 2.93 15.46 -2.87
C ILE A 77 4.18 14.59 -2.62
N GLY A 78 5.17 14.64 -3.53
CA GLY A 78 6.28 13.68 -3.59
C GLY A 78 7.20 13.62 -2.36
N VAL A 79 7.20 14.63 -1.49
CA VAL A 79 7.97 14.62 -0.24
C VAL A 79 7.30 13.78 0.87
N LEU A 80 5.99 13.58 0.78
CA LEU A 80 5.20 12.90 1.81
C LEU A 80 5.60 11.43 2.03
N PRO A 81 5.89 10.62 0.99
CA PRO A 81 6.41 9.26 1.18
C PRO A 81 7.68 9.21 2.02
N GLY A 82 8.60 10.20 1.85
CA GLY A 82 9.82 10.30 2.64
C GLY A 82 9.56 10.53 4.12
N ILE A 83 8.60 11.41 4.46
CA ILE A 83 8.21 11.70 5.85
C ILE A 83 7.59 10.46 6.48
N ILE A 84 6.59 9.89 5.84
CA ILE A 84 5.84 8.74 6.36
C ILE A 84 6.72 7.49 6.44
N GLY A 85 7.52 7.22 5.41
CA GLY A 85 8.47 6.10 5.41
C GLY A 85 9.53 6.20 6.51
N SER A 86 9.99 7.41 6.83
CA SER A 86 10.92 7.64 7.96
C SER A 86 10.25 7.35 9.31
N ILE A 87 8.97 7.71 9.47
CA ILE A 87 8.20 7.39 10.67
C ILE A 87 7.95 5.89 10.77
N GLN A 88 7.61 5.20 9.67
CA GLN A 88 7.48 3.75 9.65
C GLN A 88 8.80 3.07 10.06
N ALA A 89 9.94 3.54 9.55
CA ALA A 89 11.25 3.02 9.94
C ALA A 89 11.53 3.21 11.44
N LEU A 90 11.15 4.36 12.01
CA LEU A 90 11.24 4.61 13.44
C LEU A 90 10.37 3.66 14.25
N GLU A 91 9.14 3.38 13.81
CA GLU A 91 8.27 2.39 14.45
C GLU A 91 8.89 0.98 14.40
N CYS A 92 9.49 0.57 13.28
CA CYS A 92 10.22 -0.69 13.20
C CYS A 92 11.35 -0.77 14.23
N ILE A 93 12.14 0.30 14.37
CA ILE A 93 13.23 0.37 15.37
C ILE A 93 12.67 0.23 16.78
N LYS A 94 11.57 0.90 17.12
CA LYS A 94 10.93 0.78 18.43
C LYS A 94 10.42 -0.63 18.70
N VAL A 95 9.79 -1.27 17.72
CA VAL A 95 9.33 -2.67 17.84
C VAL A 95 10.50 -3.61 18.07
N ILE A 96 11.61 -3.45 17.33
CA ILE A 96 12.80 -4.32 17.45
C ILE A 96 13.50 -4.14 18.77
N THR A 97 13.67 -2.90 19.23
CA THR A 97 14.47 -2.56 20.39
C THR A 97 13.70 -2.52 21.70
N GLY A 98 12.37 -2.47 21.64
CA GLY A 98 11.51 -2.28 22.81
C GLY A 98 11.64 -0.89 23.46
N ILE A 99 12.19 0.11 22.74
CA ILE A 99 12.41 1.46 23.26
C ILE A 99 11.24 2.37 22.87
N GLY A 100 10.75 3.14 23.83
CA GLY A 100 9.70 4.15 23.62
C GLY A 100 8.32 3.54 23.41
N ASP A 101 7.37 4.40 23.06
CA ASP A 101 5.98 4.02 22.84
C ASP A 101 5.71 3.72 21.36
N VAL A 102 5.33 2.48 21.08
CA VAL A 102 4.90 2.05 19.74
C VAL A 102 3.49 2.59 19.45
N LEU A 103 3.20 2.90 18.19
CA LEU A 103 1.88 3.36 17.73
C LEU A 103 0.85 2.19 17.63
N SER A 104 0.85 1.28 18.60
CA SER A 104 -0.17 0.23 18.72
C SER A 104 -1.42 0.79 19.37
N GLY A 105 -2.60 0.55 18.78
CA GLY A 105 -3.86 1.18 19.21
C GLY A 105 -3.92 2.68 19.00
N LYS A 106 -3.03 3.22 18.17
CA LYS A 106 -2.95 4.64 17.83
C LYS A 106 -2.72 4.79 16.33
N VAL A 107 -3.34 5.78 15.73
CA VAL A 107 -3.01 6.23 14.36
C VAL A 107 -2.45 7.63 14.44
N LEU A 108 -1.24 7.81 13.95
CA LEU A 108 -0.62 9.12 13.75
C LEU A 108 -1.03 9.62 12.37
N VAL A 109 -1.58 10.83 12.31
CA VAL A 109 -1.97 11.53 11.09
C VAL A 109 -1.09 12.77 10.93
N TYR A 110 -0.33 12.83 9.87
CA TYR A 110 0.43 14.00 9.45
C TYR A 110 -0.33 14.81 8.41
N ASP A 111 -0.50 16.10 8.66
CA ASP A 111 -1.07 17.06 7.70
C ASP A 111 0.07 17.94 7.14
N GLY A 112 0.46 17.69 5.90
CA GLY A 112 1.58 18.38 5.25
C GLY A 112 1.30 19.85 4.94
N LEU A 113 0.02 20.28 4.86
CA LEU A 113 -0.32 21.68 4.66
C LEU A 113 -0.21 22.51 5.94
N LYS A 114 -0.50 21.88 7.08
CA LYS A 114 -0.43 22.52 8.41
C LYS A 114 0.86 22.19 9.15
N GLN A 115 1.63 21.24 8.64
CA GLN A 115 2.84 20.71 9.29
C GLN A 115 2.59 20.27 10.74
N ASN A 116 1.46 19.63 11.00
CA ASN A 116 1.12 19.12 12.31
C ASN A 116 0.90 17.61 12.32
N PHE A 117 1.11 17.05 13.52
CA PHE A 117 0.84 15.65 13.81
C PHE A 117 -0.33 15.56 14.78
N ASN A 118 -1.30 14.72 14.44
CA ASN A 118 -2.41 14.37 15.32
C ASN A 118 -2.35 12.87 15.60
N VAL A 119 -2.67 12.48 16.82
CA VAL A 119 -2.73 11.06 17.21
C VAL A 119 -4.14 10.77 17.71
N ALA A 120 -4.80 9.80 17.08
CA ALA A 120 -6.07 9.28 17.53
C ALA A 120 -5.87 7.86 18.07
N SER A 121 -6.56 7.52 19.16
CA SER A 121 -6.52 6.18 19.76
C SER A 121 -7.73 5.38 19.32
N PHE A 122 -7.56 4.06 19.22
CA PHE A 122 -8.62 3.09 18.95
C PHE A 122 -8.33 1.78 19.67
N ASP A 123 -9.38 1.05 19.98
CA ASP A 123 -9.29 -0.19 20.76
C ASP A 123 -9.37 -1.43 19.85
N LYS A 124 -8.91 -2.56 20.39
CA LYS A 124 -9.11 -3.87 19.77
C LYS A 124 -10.59 -4.20 19.76
N ASN A 125 -11.12 -4.52 18.58
CA ASN A 125 -12.49 -5.01 18.45
C ASN A 125 -12.53 -6.53 18.63
N PRO A 126 -13.14 -7.06 19.69
CA PRO A 126 -13.19 -8.51 19.96
C PRO A 126 -14.04 -9.29 18.97
N ASP A 127 -14.92 -8.64 18.22
CA ASP A 127 -15.77 -9.27 17.22
C ASP A 127 -15.03 -9.52 15.90
N ILE A 128 -13.88 -8.87 15.69
CA ILE A 128 -13.03 -9.08 14.51
C ILE A 128 -12.22 -10.36 14.70
N LYS A 129 -12.48 -11.34 13.82
CA LYS A 129 -11.73 -12.60 13.75
C LYS A 129 -11.19 -12.78 12.33
N VAL A 130 -9.92 -13.08 12.24
CA VAL A 130 -9.25 -13.45 10.99
C VAL A 130 -8.84 -14.91 11.14
N GLU A 131 -9.59 -15.82 10.50
CA GLU A 131 -9.37 -17.28 10.61
C GLU A 131 -8.70 -17.86 9.36
N ALA A 132 -8.81 -17.17 8.23
CA ALA A 132 -8.20 -17.55 6.97
C ALA A 132 -8.00 -16.30 6.08
N LEU A 133 -7.16 -16.44 5.05
CA LEU A 133 -7.07 -15.42 3.99
C LEU A 133 -8.36 -15.44 3.16
N GLY A 134 -8.88 -14.25 2.90
CA GLY A 134 -10.06 -14.03 2.07
C GLY A 134 -9.72 -13.89 0.58
N ASP A 135 -10.73 -13.52 -0.20
CA ASP A 135 -10.53 -13.04 -1.57
C ASP A 135 -10.39 -11.51 -1.51
N TYR A 136 -9.24 -11.02 -1.96
CA TYR A 136 -8.92 -9.60 -1.96
C TYR A 136 -8.88 -9.11 -3.40
N ASP A 137 -9.68 -8.10 -3.71
CA ASP A 137 -9.53 -7.41 -4.99
C ASP A 137 -8.25 -6.56 -4.95
N ILE A 138 -7.14 -7.16 -5.41
CA ILE A 138 -5.82 -6.55 -5.45
C ILE A 138 -5.67 -5.68 -6.72
N ALA A 139 -6.68 -5.68 -7.60
CA ALA A 139 -6.64 -4.87 -8.79
C ALA A 139 -6.48 -3.39 -8.40
N CYS A 140 -5.36 -2.80 -8.75
CA CYS A 140 -5.27 -1.35 -8.88
C CYS A 140 -6.46 -0.93 -9.74
N ALA A 141 -7.27 0.01 -9.28
CA ALA A 141 -8.43 0.52 -10.00
C ALA A 141 -8.07 1.31 -11.27
N SER A 142 -7.06 0.88 -12.01
CA SER A 142 -6.91 1.29 -13.39
C SER A 142 -7.96 0.52 -14.19
N LYS A 143 -9.07 1.17 -14.47
CA LYS A 143 -10.22 0.68 -15.25
C LYS A 143 -9.85 0.05 -16.60
N GLU A 144 -8.57 -0.08 -16.94
CA GLU A 144 -8.10 -0.50 -18.26
C GLU A 144 -6.87 -1.42 -18.25
N SER A 145 -6.61 -2.19 -17.20
CA SER A 145 -5.60 -3.24 -17.31
C SER A 145 -6.10 -4.33 -18.25
N LYS A 146 -5.36 -4.59 -19.33
CA LYS A 146 -5.67 -5.62 -20.30
C LYS A 146 -4.69 -6.77 -20.17
N SER A 147 -5.19 -8.00 -20.25
CA SER A 147 -4.31 -9.16 -20.28
C SER A 147 -3.37 -9.14 -21.49
N VAL A 148 -2.24 -9.81 -21.39
CA VAL A 148 -1.28 -9.92 -22.53
C VAL A 148 -1.94 -10.44 -23.81
N GLY A 149 -2.93 -11.33 -23.68
CA GLY A 149 -3.70 -11.85 -24.81
C GLY A 149 -4.59 -10.78 -25.48
N GLU A 150 -5.23 -9.94 -24.68
CA GLU A 150 -6.05 -8.84 -25.17
C GLU A 150 -5.21 -7.77 -25.83
N VAL A 151 -4.07 -7.39 -25.25
CA VAL A 151 -3.13 -6.43 -25.84
C VAL A 151 -2.62 -6.95 -27.20
N LYS A 152 -2.22 -8.23 -27.29
CA LYS A 152 -1.84 -8.84 -28.58
C LYS A 152 -2.96 -8.78 -29.63
N ASN A 153 -4.20 -8.98 -29.23
CA ASN A 153 -5.34 -8.89 -30.12
C ASN A 153 -5.63 -7.45 -30.58
N ILE A 154 -5.49 -6.47 -29.68
CA ILE A 154 -5.64 -5.06 -30.00
C ILE A 154 -4.59 -4.61 -31.01
N LEU A 155 -3.32 -4.93 -30.77
CA LEU A 155 -2.21 -4.58 -31.66
C LEU A 155 -2.32 -5.23 -33.04
N LYS A 156 -2.91 -6.44 -33.13
CA LYS A 156 -3.19 -7.10 -34.42
C LYS A 156 -4.33 -6.44 -35.18
N LYS A 157 -5.38 -5.98 -34.48
CA LYS A 157 -6.60 -5.44 -35.09
C LYS A 157 -6.49 -3.96 -35.42
N ASN A 158 -5.71 -3.21 -34.69
CA ASN A 158 -5.61 -1.75 -34.82
C ASN A 158 -4.16 -1.29 -34.94
N LYS A 159 -3.72 -1.01 -36.16
CA LYS A 159 -2.35 -0.54 -36.47
C LYS A 159 -2.07 0.91 -36.03
N SER A 160 -3.09 1.67 -35.63
CA SER A 160 -2.92 3.04 -35.15
C SER A 160 -2.65 3.13 -33.65
N VAL A 161 -2.75 2.03 -32.91
CA VAL A 161 -2.42 1.99 -31.47
C VAL A 161 -0.91 2.07 -31.29
N GLN A 162 -0.46 3.07 -30.55
CA GLN A 162 0.93 3.16 -30.12
C GLN A 162 1.12 2.31 -28.87
N PHE A 163 2.12 1.44 -28.91
CA PHE A 163 2.51 0.62 -27.77
C PHE A 163 3.87 1.14 -27.26
N ILE A 164 3.84 1.77 -26.09
CA ILE A 164 4.98 2.48 -25.51
C ILE A 164 5.42 1.76 -24.22
N ASP A 165 6.72 1.56 -24.08
CA ASP A 165 7.35 1.09 -22.86
C ASP A 165 8.09 2.27 -22.21
N VAL A 166 7.68 2.64 -21.01
CA VAL A 166 8.20 3.80 -20.26
C VAL A 166 9.32 3.45 -19.30
N ARG A 167 9.77 2.20 -19.28
CA ARG A 167 10.89 1.75 -18.45
C ARG A 167 12.19 2.31 -18.95
N GLU A 168 13.20 2.35 -18.08
CA GLU A 168 14.54 2.79 -18.45
C GLU A 168 15.15 1.89 -19.54
N ALA A 169 16.04 2.47 -20.34
CA ALA A 169 16.59 1.83 -21.55
C ALA A 169 17.29 0.48 -21.25
N GLU A 170 17.89 0.33 -20.07
CA GLU A 170 18.54 -0.92 -19.67
C GLU A 170 17.53 -2.04 -19.37
N GLU A 171 16.44 -1.72 -18.69
CA GLU A 171 15.36 -2.67 -18.41
C GLU A 171 14.69 -3.12 -19.70
N TYR A 172 14.45 -2.17 -20.63
CA TYR A 172 13.90 -2.46 -21.94
C TYR A 172 14.78 -3.37 -22.78
N ARG A 173 16.13 -3.18 -22.74
CA ARG A 173 17.08 -4.06 -23.46
C ARG A 173 17.11 -5.47 -22.93
N THR A 174 16.91 -5.64 -21.62
CA THR A 174 16.94 -6.96 -20.99
C THR A 174 15.71 -7.80 -21.36
N HIS A 175 14.53 -7.20 -21.35
CA HIS A 175 13.27 -7.86 -21.72
C HIS A 175 12.30 -6.82 -22.31
N ASN A 176 11.90 -7.01 -23.56
CA ASN A 176 10.86 -6.22 -24.19
C ASN A 176 9.90 -7.08 -25.01
N ILE A 177 8.72 -6.54 -25.28
CA ILE A 177 7.66 -7.19 -26.04
C ILE A 177 7.36 -6.44 -27.35
N GLY A 178 8.33 -5.69 -27.87
CA GLY A 178 8.24 -4.97 -29.13
C GLY A 178 7.54 -3.61 -29.05
N ALA A 179 7.45 -3.01 -27.86
CA ALA A 179 6.98 -1.64 -27.65
C ALA A 179 8.02 -0.62 -28.13
N ARG A 180 7.59 0.61 -28.39
CA ARG A 180 8.52 1.73 -28.53
C ARG A 180 8.96 2.18 -27.15
N ASN A 181 10.25 2.16 -26.85
CA ASN A 181 10.76 2.64 -25.59
C ASN A 181 10.81 4.19 -25.58
N ILE A 182 10.18 4.78 -24.59
CA ILE A 182 10.26 6.21 -24.25
C ILE A 182 10.38 6.24 -22.72
N PRO A 183 11.60 6.25 -22.16
CA PRO A 183 11.82 6.28 -20.72
C PRO A 183 11.12 7.47 -20.05
N LEU A 184 10.66 7.28 -18.82
CA LEU A 184 10.07 8.36 -18.04
C LEU A 184 11.03 9.53 -17.82
N SER A 185 12.34 9.26 -17.80
CA SER A 185 13.40 10.27 -17.73
C SER A 185 13.47 11.18 -18.97
N ASP A 186 12.89 10.75 -20.11
CA ASP A 186 12.91 11.48 -21.39
C ASP A 186 11.57 12.22 -21.67
N LEU A 187 10.57 12.11 -20.76
CA LEU A 187 9.28 12.77 -20.83
C LEU A 187 9.24 14.04 -20.00
#